data_3a2f1b24a0e648d7ac01542510e0cd65
#
_entry.id   3a2f1b24a0e648d7ac01542510e0cd65
#
_cell.length_a   1.000
_cell.length_b   1.000
_cell.length_c   1.000
_cell.angle_alpha   90.00
_cell.angle_beta   90.00
_cell.angle_gamma   90.00
#
_symmetry.space_group_name_H-M   'P 1'
#
loop_
_entity.id
_entity.type
_entity.pdbx_description
1 polymer ?
#
loop_
_entity_poly.entity_id
_entity_poly.type
_entity_poly.pdbx_seq_one_letter_code
_entity_poly.pdbx_strand_id
1 'polypeptide(L)'
;MAIELDGVLGDTRPLWRDWLEDAARRFRSIAPLDPDALPADRGEAAAVLDRWAEAGVGDWRAALARFAEDRVPVYLRPSAEVSAALRALTAADCRLGVFTDAPEPLARVALAQLGADRRIEALEAGTGALDRLLERFGPETVVVRDPAALDLQSRS
;
A
#
# COMPACT_ATOMS: atom_id res chain seq x y z
N MET A 1 15.26 6.22 -5.11
CA MET A 1 14.48 6.77 -3.99
C MET A 1 13.40 5.77 -3.60
N ALA A 2 13.25 5.51 -2.32
CA ALA A 2 12.21 4.64 -1.75
C ALA A 2 11.16 5.50 -1.05
N ILE A 3 9.91 5.43 -1.49
CA ILE A 3 8.82 6.29 -1.02
C ILE A 3 7.80 5.41 -0.27
N GLU A 4 7.46 5.79 0.94
CA GLU A 4 6.39 5.15 1.69
C GLU A 4 5.03 5.48 1.05
N LEU A 5 4.17 4.47 0.86
CA LEU A 5 2.84 4.69 0.30
C LEU A 5 1.98 5.49 1.28
N ASP A 6 1.81 4.93 2.48
CA ASP A 6 0.90 5.50 3.47
C ASP A 6 1.52 6.71 4.17
N GLY A 7 0.86 7.84 4.06
CA GLY A 7 1.32 9.12 4.63
C GLY A 7 2.13 9.99 3.67
N VAL A 8 2.59 9.47 2.53
CA VAL A 8 3.29 10.26 1.51
C VAL A 8 2.47 10.40 0.24
N LEU A 9 2.13 9.28 -0.39
CA LEU A 9 1.34 9.29 -1.64
C LEU A 9 -0.17 9.28 -1.39
N GLY A 10 -0.59 8.62 -0.34
CA GLY A 10 -1.97 8.48 0.10
C GLY A 10 -2.03 7.76 1.43
N ASP A 11 -3.20 7.28 1.83
CA ASP A 11 -3.38 6.48 3.05
C ASP A 11 -4.39 5.36 2.79
N THR A 12 -3.91 4.13 2.77
CA THR A 12 -4.74 2.94 2.54
C THR A 12 -5.29 2.32 3.83
N ARG A 13 -4.89 2.82 5.01
CA ARG A 13 -5.29 2.24 6.30
C ARG A 13 -6.79 2.32 6.57
N PRO A 14 -7.51 3.42 6.25
CA PRO A 14 -8.96 3.45 6.41
C PRO A 14 -9.69 2.43 5.53
N LEU A 15 -9.27 2.25 4.29
CA LEU A 15 -9.84 1.25 3.38
C LEU A 15 -9.59 -0.17 3.91
N TRP A 16 -8.39 -0.45 4.38
CA TRP A 16 -8.03 -1.72 5.00
C TRP A 16 -8.93 -2.05 6.19
N ARG A 17 -9.14 -1.09 7.07
CA ARG A 17 -10.02 -1.25 8.24
C ARG A 17 -11.46 -1.57 7.82
N ASP A 18 -12.00 -0.82 6.88
CA ASP A 18 -13.37 -1.00 6.42
C ASP A 18 -13.54 -2.34 5.71
N TRP A 19 -12.53 -2.80 4.96
CA TRP A 19 -12.55 -4.13 4.39
C TRP A 19 -12.53 -5.23 5.45
N LEU A 20 -11.73 -5.10 6.50
CA LEU A 20 -11.69 -6.07 7.60
C LEU A 20 -13.06 -6.19 8.29
N GLU A 21 -13.72 -5.07 8.53
CA GLU A 21 -15.06 -5.05 9.13
C GLU A 21 -16.09 -5.70 8.19
N ASP A 22 -16.05 -5.40 6.91
CA ASP A 22 -16.91 -6.01 5.90
C ASP A 22 -16.68 -7.53 5.81
N ALA A 23 -15.44 -7.96 5.78
CA ALA A 23 -15.07 -9.37 5.74
C ALA A 23 -15.53 -10.12 7.01
N ALA A 24 -15.36 -9.51 8.18
CA ALA A 24 -15.82 -10.08 9.45
C ALA A 24 -17.34 -10.31 9.46
N ARG A 25 -18.11 -9.39 8.91
CA ARG A 25 -19.57 -9.54 8.77
C ARG A 25 -19.94 -10.60 7.75
N ARG A 26 -19.33 -10.53 6.56
CA ARG A 26 -19.66 -11.39 5.42
C ARG A 26 -19.37 -12.85 5.67
N PHE A 27 -18.27 -13.15 6.32
CA PHE A 27 -17.82 -14.53 6.55
C PHE A 27 -18.08 -15.04 7.97
N ARG A 28 -18.86 -14.31 8.76
CA ARG A 28 -19.11 -14.62 10.18
C ARG A 28 -19.60 -16.05 10.43
N SER A 29 -20.45 -16.59 9.55
CA SER A 29 -20.99 -17.93 9.68
C SER A 29 -20.03 -19.04 9.21
N ILE A 30 -18.97 -18.68 8.49
CA ILE A 30 -17.98 -19.64 7.97
C ILE A 30 -16.76 -19.67 8.89
N ALA A 31 -16.18 -18.50 9.16
CA ALA A 31 -14.99 -18.36 9.98
C ALA A 31 -15.02 -17.01 10.69
N PRO A 32 -15.07 -16.98 12.04
CA PRO A 32 -15.08 -15.74 12.78
C PRO A 32 -13.75 -14.99 12.61
N LEU A 33 -13.85 -13.68 12.44
CA LEU A 33 -12.71 -12.76 12.35
C LEU A 33 -12.96 -11.60 13.31
N ASP A 34 -11.99 -11.32 14.18
CA ASP A 34 -11.98 -10.11 15.01
C ASP A 34 -10.94 -9.13 14.44
N PRO A 35 -11.37 -8.07 13.74
CA PRO A 35 -10.44 -7.07 13.21
C PRO A 35 -9.55 -6.42 14.26
N ASP A 36 -10.06 -6.23 15.48
CA ASP A 36 -9.33 -5.57 16.57
C ASP A 36 -8.23 -6.46 17.17
N ALA A 37 -8.31 -7.76 16.96
CA ALA A 37 -7.31 -8.72 17.44
C ALA A 37 -6.14 -8.93 16.44
N LEU A 38 -6.21 -8.36 15.25
CA LEU A 38 -5.15 -8.48 14.25
C LEU A 38 -3.93 -7.62 14.60
N PRO A 39 -2.72 -8.06 14.23
CA PRO A 39 -1.53 -7.21 14.33
C PRO A 39 -1.71 -5.88 13.61
N ALA A 40 -1.11 -4.81 14.13
CA ALA A 40 -1.14 -3.50 13.51
C ALA A 40 -0.36 -3.49 12.18
N ASP A 41 0.76 -4.19 12.11
CA ASP A 41 1.48 -4.43 10.86
C ASP A 41 0.65 -5.32 9.94
N ARG A 42 0.35 -4.81 8.75
CA ARG A 42 -0.53 -5.50 7.81
C ARG A 42 0.12 -6.72 7.16
N GLY A 43 1.45 -6.75 7.10
CA GLY A 43 2.18 -7.95 6.67
C GLY A 43 2.01 -9.09 7.68
N GLU A 44 2.10 -8.80 8.97
CA GLU A 44 1.82 -9.78 10.04
C GLU A 44 0.33 -10.16 10.06
N ALA A 45 -0.56 -9.20 9.88
CA ALA A 45 -1.99 -9.46 9.78
C ALA A 45 -2.32 -10.40 8.61
N ALA A 46 -1.62 -10.27 7.48
CA ALA A 46 -1.81 -11.15 6.33
C ALA A 46 -1.56 -12.63 6.67
N ALA A 47 -0.57 -12.94 7.50
CA ALA A 47 -0.31 -14.30 7.94
C ALA A 47 -1.48 -14.86 8.79
N VAL A 48 -2.11 -14.02 9.61
CA VAL A 48 -3.31 -14.41 10.38
C VAL A 48 -4.49 -14.64 9.43
N LEU A 49 -4.68 -13.78 8.45
CA LEU A 49 -5.73 -13.91 7.44
C LEU A 49 -5.55 -15.14 6.56
N ASP A 50 -4.33 -15.54 6.25
CA ASP A 50 -4.06 -16.77 5.52
C ASP A 50 -4.59 -17.99 6.28
N ARG A 51 -4.38 -18.05 7.60
CA ARG A 51 -4.94 -19.11 8.45
C ARG A 51 -6.47 -19.04 8.56
N TRP A 52 -7.02 -17.84 8.70
CA TRP A 52 -8.47 -17.62 8.72
C TRP A 52 -9.12 -18.09 7.42
N ALA A 53 -8.49 -17.81 6.30
CA ALA A 53 -8.99 -18.19 4.96
C ALA A 53 -9.09 -19.71 4.77
N GLU A 54 -8.21 -20.49 5.39
CA GLU A 54 -8.21 -21.95 5.33
C GLU A 54 -9.49 -22.59 5.88
N ALA A 55 -10.24 -21.87 6.72
CA ALA A 55 -11.51 -22.32 7.27
C ALA A 55 -12.71 -22.28 6.28
N GLY A 56 -12.47 -21.94 5.01
CA GLY A 56 -13.48 -21.95 3.95
C GLY A 56 -13.80 -20.58 3.35
N VAL A 57 -13.10 -19.53 3.74
CA VAL A 57 -13.26 -18.18 3.19
C VAL A 57 -12.70 -18.10 1.75
N GLY A 58 -11.59 -18.78 1.48
CA GLY A 58 -10.95 -18.80 0.17
C GLY A 58 -9.96 -17.67 -0.03
N ASP A 59 -9.86 -17.16 -1.25
CA ASP A 59 -8.89 -16.12 -1.64
C ASP A 59 -9.29 -14.74 -1.09
N TRP A 60 -8.85 -14.42 0.11
CA TRP A 60 -9.13 -13.14 0.74
C TRP A 60 -8.43 -11.97 0.05
N ARG A 61 -7.27 -12.20 -0.59
CA ARG A 61 -6.56 -11.14 -1.35
C ARG A 61 -7.34 -10.71 -2.57
N ALA A 62 -7.97 -11.65 -3.27
CA ALA A 62 -8.87 -11.34 -4.39
C ALA A 62 -10.12 -10.58 -3.90
N ALA A 63 -10.67 -10.95 -2.76
CA ALA A 63 -11.80 -10.23 -2.15
C ALA A 63 -11.42 -8.80 -1.76
N LEU A 64 -10.24 -8.60 -1.17
CA LEU A 64 -9.69 -7.29 -0.85
C LEU A 64 -9.51 -6.44 -2.12
N ALA A 65 -8.94 -7.01 -3.18
CA ALA A 65 -8.73 -6.30 -4.44
C ALA A 65 -10.05 -5.79 -5.02
N ARG A 66 -11.09 -6.63 -5.07
CA ARG A 66 -12.42 -6.23 -5.55
C ARG A 66 -13.04 -5.12 -4.70
N PHE A 67 -12.97 -5.24 -3.39
CA PHE A 67 -13.45 -4.21 -2.47
C PHE A 67 -12.69 -2.89 -2.69
N ALA A 68 -11.38 -2.95 -2.84
CA ALA A 68 -10.55 -1.78 -3.08
C ALA A 68 -10.88 -1.12 -4.42
N GLU A 69 -10.98 -1.88 -5.50
CA GLU A 69 -11.34 -1.36 -6.85
C GLU A 69 -12.68 -0.61 -6.84
N ASP A 70 -13.66 -1.12 -6.10
CA ASP A 70 -14.99 -0.49 -6.01
C ASP A 70 -14.98 0.79 -5.16
N ARG A 71 -14.09 0.90 -4.17
CA ARG A 71 -14.19 1.93 -3.12
C ARG A 71 -13.00 2.87 -3.03
N VAL A 72 -11.88 2.58 -3.67
CA VAL A 72 -10.67 3.40 -3.58
C VAL A 72 -10.89 4.88 -3.90
N PRO A 73 -11.78 5.29 -4.84
CA PRO A 73 -12.01 6.71 -5.11
C PRO A 73 -12.59 7.49 -3.92
N VAL A 74 -13.24 6.81 -2.98
CA VAL A 74 -13.77 7.42 -1.74
C VAL A 74 -12.64 7.74 -0.75
N TYR A 75 -11.60 6.90 -0.73
CA TYR A 75 -10.51 6.98 0.26
C TYR A 75 -9.30 7.75 -0.25
N LEU A 76 -9.01 7.65 -1.55
CA LEU A 76 -7.77 8.16 -2.14
C LEU A 76 -8.08 9.13 -3.27
N ARG A 77 -7.48 10.31 -3.17
CA ARG A 77 -7.54 11.33 -4.23
C ARG A 77 -6.14 11.72 -4.65
N PRO A 78 -5.85 11.78 -5.95
CA PRO A 78 -4.57 12.28 -6.42
C PRO A 78 -4.29 13.69 -5.90
N SER A 79 -3.10 13.91 -5.37
CA SER A 79 -2.60 15.24 -5.01
C SER A 79 -1.84 15.84 -6.18
N ALA A 80 -2.19 17.08 -6.54
CA ALA A 80 -1.47 17.80 -7.58
C ALA A 80 0.00 18.03 -7.22
N GLU A 81 0.28 18.28 -5.95
CA GLU A 81 1.64 18.50 -5.44
C GLU A 81 2.47 17.22 -5.52
N VAL A 82 1.94 16.10 -5.04
CA VAL A 82 2.60 14.79 -5.12
C VAL A 82 2.82 14.40 -6.58
N SER A 83 1.83 14.59 -7.44
CA SER A 83 1.95 14.29 -8.88
C SER A 83 3.02 15.15 -9.55
N ALA A 84 3.14 16.42 -9.18
CA ALA A 84 4.17 17.31 -9.68
C ALA A 84 5.57 16.87 -9.21
N ALA A 85 5.71 16.52 -7.92
CA ALA A 85 6.96 16.02 -7.37
C ALA A 85 7.44 14.74 -8.07
N LEU A 86 6.55 13.78 -8.26
CA LEU A 86 6.87 12.52 -8.96
C LEU A 86 7.29 12.77 -10.42
N ARG A 87 6.63 13.71 -11.11
CA ARG A 87 7.03 14.10 -12.48
C ARG A 87 8.42 14.72 -12.52
N ALA A 88 8.71 15.62 -11.59
CA ALA A 88 10.02 16.28 -11.50
C ALA A 88 11.15 15.26 -11.23
N LEU A 89 10.93 14.35 -10.30
CA LEU A 89 11.88 13.29 -9.98
C LEU A 89 12.12 12.35 -11.17
N THR A 90 11.06 11.96 -11.87
CA THR A 90 11.19 11.14 -13.08
C THR A 90 11.93 11.88 -14.19
N ALA A 91 11.66 13.17 -14.36
CA ALA A 91 12.36 14.01 -15.36
C ALA A 91 13.86 14.18 -15.03
N ALA A 92 14.24 14.05 -13.77
CA ALA A 92 15.63 14.05 -13.31
C ALA A 92 16.27 12.64 -13.31
N ASP A 93 15.67 11.68 -14.01
CA ASP A 93 16.12 10.29 -14.08
C ASP A 93 16.25 9.58 -12.73
N CYS A 94 15.49 10.05 -11.72
CA CYS A 94 15.46 9.41 -10.42
C CYS A 94 14.66 8.11 -10.48
N ARG A 95 15.28 7.01 -10.10
CA ARG A 95 14.57 5.71 -9.93
C ARG A 95 13.66 5.78 -8.72
N LEU A 96 12.38 5.52 -8.92
CA LEU A 96 11.36 5.58 -7.87
C LEU A 96 10.86 4.18 -7.52
N GLY A 97 10.88 3.84 -6.25
CA GLY A 97 10.25 2.64 -5.70
C GLY A 97 9.31 3.01 -4.57
N VAL A 98 8.29 2.20 -4.37
CA VAL A 98 7.31 2.37 -3.29
C VAL A 98 7.35 1.17 -2.38
N PHE A 99 7.26 1.39 -1.08
CA PHE A 99 7.13 0.36 -0.07
C PHE A 99 5.92 0.61 0.83
N THR A 100 5.32 -0.47 1.30
CA THR A 100 4.18 -0.45 2.21
C THR A 100 4.05 -1.80 2.93
N ASP A 101 3.51 -1.80 4.14
CA ASP A 101 3.14 -3.05 4.83
C ASP A 101 1.80 -3.63 4.33
N ALA A 102 1.04 -2.86 3.54
CA ALA A 102 -0.22 -3.31 2.96
C ALA A 102 -0.03 -4.54 2.06
N PRO A 103 -1.05 -5.40 1.93
CA PRO A 103 -1.05 -6.45 0.91
C PRO A 103 -0.90 -5.87 -0.50
N GLU A 104 -0.14 -6.56 -1.34
CA GLU A 104 0.16 -6.11 -2.70
C GLU A 104 -1.08 -5.75 -3.53
N PRO A 105 -2.19 -6.52 -3.51
CA PRO A 105 -3.38 -6.15 -4.28
C PRO A 105 -3.95 -4.78 -3.90
N LEU A 106 -3.97 -4.44 -2.61
CA LEU A 106 -4.41 -3.14 -2.14
C LEU A 106 -3.45 -2.04 -2.58
N ALA A 107 -2.15 -2.25 -2.44
CA ALA A 107 -1.13 -1.28 -2.84
C ALA A 107 -1.20 -0.97 -4.33
N ARG A 108 -1.39 -1.96 -5.19
CA ARG A 108 -1.52 -1.77 -6.64
C ARG A 108 -2.75 -0.95 -7.01
N VAL A 109 -3.89 -1.25 -6.42
CA VAL A 109 -5.13 -0.47 -6.66
C VAL A 109 -4.94 0.98 -6.19
N ALA A 110 -4.31 1.18 -5.05
CA ALA A 110 -4.03 2.52 -4.52
C ALA A 110 -3.12 3.33 -5.45
N LEU A 111 -2.02 2.75 -5.92
CA LEU A 111 -1.09 3.42 -6.82
C LEU A 111 -1.71 3.78 -8.16
N ALA A 112 -2.55 2.91 -8.71
CA ALA A 112 -3.29 3.19 -9.94
C ALA A 112 -4.25 4.37 -9.74
N GLN A 113 -5.01 4.39 -8.63
CA GLN A 113 -5.91 5.49 -8.29
C GLN A 113 -5.19 6.81 -8.10
N LEU A 114 -4.00 6.78 -7.49
CA LEU A 114 -3.17 7.97 -7.26
C LEU A 114 -2.40 8.44 -8.52
N GLY A 115 -2.46 7.66 -9.59
CA GLY A 115 -1.74 7.97 -10.83
C GLY A 115 -0.23 7.84 -10.72
N ALA A 116 0.26 7.10 -9.72
CA ALA A 116 1.69 6.92 -9.45
C ALA A 116 2.28 5.66 -10.11
N ASP A 117 1.46 4.67 -10.45
CA ASP A 117 1.86 3.36 -10.93
C ASP A 117 2.80 3.39 -12.16
N ARG A 118 2.58 4.35 -13.06
CA ARG A 118 3.40 4.51 -14.29
C ARG A 118 4.76 5.13 -14.06
N ARG A 119 5.01 5.70 -12.89
CA ARG A 119 6.26 6.42 -12.57
C ARG A 119 7.16 5.64 -11.63
N ILE A 120 6.64 4.62 -11.01
CA ILE A 120 7.43 3.77 -10.11
C ILE A 120 8.01 2.58 -10.86
N GLU A 121 9.27 2.29 -10.57
CA GLU A 121 9.98 1.13 -11.13
C GLU A 121 9.71 -0.15 -10.35
N ALA A 122 9.47 -0.02 -9.04
CA ALA A 122 9.28 -1.15 -8.14
C ALA A 122 8.25 -0.84 -7.06
N LEU A 123 7.42 -1.83 -6.76
CA LEU A 123 6.56 -1.88 -5.58
C LEU A 123 6.97 -3.06 -4.73
N GLU A 124 7.27 -2.79 -3.46
CA GLU A 124 7.46 -3.82 -2.44
C GLU A 124 6.35 -3.68 -1.39
N ALA A 125 5.66 -4.77 -1.11
CA ALA A 125 4.50 -4.81 -0.23
C ALA A 125 4.64 -5.89 0.84
N GLY A 126 3.98 -5.70 1.98
CA GLY A 126 3.99 -6.64 3.09
C GLY A 126 5.22 -6.53 4.00
N THR A 127 5.45 -7.55 4.79
CA THR A 127 6.56 -7.59 5.75
C THR A 127 7.92 -7.45 5.05
N GLY A 128 8.79 -6.59 5.58
CA GLY A 128 10.14 -6.39 5.04
C GLY A 128 10.20 -5.66 3.70
N ALA A 129 9.14 -4.96 3.32
CA ALA A 129 9.04 -4.27 2.03
C ALA A 129 10.17 -3.25 1.82
N LEU A 130 10.48 -2.43 2.82
CA LEU A 130 11.57 -1.45 2.70
C LEU A 130 12.92 -2.13 2.50
N ASP A 131 13.22 -3.18 3.26
CA ASP A 131 14.50 -3.88 3.16
C ASP A 131 14.69 -4.48 1.76
N ARG A 132 13.66 -5.13 1.20
CA ARG A 132 13.71 -5.63 -0.17
C ARG A 132 13.91 -4.53 -1.20
N LEU A 133 13.28 -3.38 -1.00
CA LEU A 133 13.45 -2.25 -1.92
C LEU A 133 14.87 -1.67 -1.84
N LEU A 134 15.45 -1.58 -0.64
CA LEU A 134 16.83 -1.12 -0.45
C LEU A 134 17.84 -2.11 -1.03
N GLU A 135 17.61 -3.41 -0.89
CA GLU A 135 18.43 -4.45 -1.54
C GLU A 135 18.43 -4.27 -3.07
N ARG A 136 17.27 -3.95 -3.63
CA ARG A 136 17.11 -3.76 -5.08
C ARG A 136 17.72 -2.45 -5.59
N PHE A 137 17.60 -1.37 -4.84
CA PHE A 137 18.03 -0.03 -5.27
C PHE A 137 19.42 0.35 -4.78
N GLY A 138 19.93 -0.32 -3.78
CA GLY A 138 21.24 -0.07 -3.19
C GLY A 138 21.22 0.77 -1.93
N PRO A 139 22.32 0.77 -1.16
CA PRO A 139 22.39 1.36 0.19
C PRO A 139 22.31 2.89 0.19
N GLU A 140 22.62 3.54 -0.93
CA GLU A 140 22.56 5.01 -1.07
C GLU A 140 21.13 5.53 -1.35
N THR A 141 20.14 4.64 -1.28
CA THR A 141 18.74 4.99 -1.57
C THR A 141 18.17 5.92 -0.51
N VAL A 142 17.70 7.08 -0.92
CA VAL A 142 16.99 8.01 -0.05
C VAL A 142 15.61 7.44 0.28
N VAL A 143 15.27 7.37 1.56
CA VAL A 143 13.97 6.91 2.06
C VAL A 143 13.10 8.11 2.41
N VAL A 144 11.91 8.17 1.83
CA VAL A 144 10.96 9.26 2.02
C VAL A 144 9.72 8.75 2.77
N ARG A 145 9.48 9.29 3.95
CA ARG A 145 8.32 8.96 4.82
C ARG A 145 7.44 10.17 5.13
N ASP A 146 7.72 11.32 4.53
CA ASP A 146 7.04 12.58 4.75
C ASP A 146 6.80 13.28 3.41
N PRO A 147 5.59 13.79 3.14
CA PRO A 147 5.30 14.54 1.91
C PRO A 147 6.20 15.76 1.73
N ALA A 148 6.58 16.46 2.81
CA ALA A 148 7.48 17.59 2.75
C ALA A 148 8.89 17.17 2.26
N ALA A 149 9.37 16.01 2.68
CA ALA A 149 10.63 15.46 2.20
C ALA A 149 10.58 15.12 0.71
N LEU A 150 9.44 14.64 0.21
CA LEU A 150 9.25 14.38 -1.21
C LEU A 150 9.35 15.67 -2.04
N ASP A 151 8.70 16.73 -1.58
CA ASP A 151 8.74 18.04 -2.24
C ASP A 151 10.17 18.62 -2.27
N LEU A 152 10.88 18.54 -1.14
CA LEU A 152 12.29 18.99 -1.07
C LEU A 152 13.20 18.25 -2.07
N GLN A 153 13.04 16.92 -2.17
CA GLN A 153 13.82 16.10 -3.10
C GLN A 153 13.50 16.42 -4.57
N SER A 154 12.26 16.76 -4.87
CA SER A 154 11.83 17.11 -6.23
C SER A 154 12.35 18.45 -6.73
N ARG A 155 12.76 19.34 -5.82
CA ARG A 155 13.29 20.67 -6.11
C ARG A 155 14.83 20.72 -6.16
N SER A 156 15.47 19.63 -5.76
CA SER A 156 16.93 19.51 -5.74
C SER A 156 17.47 19.05 -7.08
#